data_15a394fbaeb2b9ccc67436cdf6f21c43
#
_entry.id   15a394fbaeb2b9ccc67436cdf6f21c43
#
_cell.length_a   1.000
_cell.length_b   1.000
_cell.length_c   1.000
_cell.angle_alpha   90.00
_cell.angle_beta   90.00
_cell.angle_gamma   90.00
#
_symmetry.space_group_name_H-M   'P 1'
#
loop_
_entity.id
_entity.type
_entity.pdbx_description
1 polymer ?
#
loop_
_entity_poly.entity_id
_entity_poly.type
_entity_poly.pdbx_seq_one_letter_code
_entity_poly.pdbx_strand_id
1 'polypeptide(L)'
;SLTKENIESSCQQGWDNYHNMIKELPRKKVLPVFHQNDPLSWLEKYLDDGVEYIGISPANDEGIKGRKAWMNGEPSSLSQEMSALRPLIFDKAGRRVVKTHGFGVTSYELMQFWYWHSVDSSTWQQAATWGEIFFPRKQRGVFDYSVSPYRIAVSDKSPHVAKFKKHGTTLTPIAKASLTEWLTLCGVTNEEAATDYDARLKVNATFVLIANEVLPVDQIYLAGFRLSYPLEHPLTYRLLSYHKLKVTQTYLEKLEDQRV
;
A
#
# COMPACT_ATOMS: atom_id res chain seq x y z
N SER A 1 11.59 -7.91 -25.97
CA SER A 1 12.68 -7.55 -25.03
C SER A 1 12.89 -6.06 -25.11
N LEU A 2 12.95 -5.37 -23.99
CA LEU A 2 13.23 -3.94 -23.97
C LEU A 2 14.74 -3.76 -24.25
N THR A 3 15.03 -3.19 -25.38
CA THR A 3 16.36 -2.69 -25.70
C THR A 3 16.50 -1.28 -25.08
N LYS A 4 17.73 -0.78 -24.91
CA LYS A 4 17.96 0.59 -24.45
C LYS A 4 17.23 1.62 -25.34
N GLU A 5 17.17 1.39 -26.64
CA GLU A 5 16.47 2.23 -27.61
C GLU A 5 14.96 2.28 -27.37
N ASN A 6 14.37 1.14 -27.02
CA ASN A 6 12.94 1.07 -26.72
C ASN A 6 12.60 1.76 -25.40
N ILE A 7 13.48 1.70 -24.38
CA ILE A 7 13.32 2.43 -23.13
C ILE A 7 13.38 3.92 -23.40
N GLU A 8 14.39 4.40 -24.11
CA GLU A 8 14.56 5.81 -24.43
C GLU A 8 13.39 6.36 -25.26
N SER A 9 12.93 5.60 -26.26
CA SER A 9 11.75 5.94 -27.04
C SER A 9 10.47 6.01 -26.19
N SER A 10 10.31 5.09 -25.24
CA SER A 10 9.18 5.09 -24.30
C SER A 10 9.22 6.30 -23.36
N CYS A 11 10.38 6.63 -22.84
CA CYS A 11 10.57 7.81 -21.99
C CYS A 11 10.26 9.11 -22.78
N GLN A 12 10.75 9.23 -24.01
CA GLN A 12 10.44 10.36 -24.87
C GLN A 12 8.94 10.46 -25.15
N GLN A 13 8.27 9.36 -25.44
CA GLN A 13 6.83 9.34 -25.65
C GLN A 13 6.06 9.76 -24.37
N GLY A 14 6.49 9.29 -23.20
CA GLY A 14 5.93 9.70 -21.91
C GLY A 14 6.05 11.20 -21.67
N TRP A 15 7.22 11.76 -21.99
CA TRP A 15 7.48 13.19 -21.93
C TRP A 15 6.59 14.00 -22.87
N ASP A 16 6.45 13.57 -24.12
CA ASP A 16 5.63 14.25 -25.11
C ASP A 16 4.14 14.19 -24.73
N ASN A 17 3.68 13.03 -24.26
CA ASN A 17 2.32 12.86 -23.77
C ASN A 17 2.03 13.78 -22.58
N TYR A 18 2.92 13.86 -21.60
CA TYR A 18 2.79 14.78 -20.47
C TYR A 18 2.65 16.24 -20.94
N HIS A 19 3.55 16.68 -21.83
CA HIS A 19 3.52 18.04 -22.37
C HIS A 19 2.27 18.33 -23.21
N ASN A 20 1.74 17.35 -23.93
CA ASN A 20 0.48 17.51 -24.64
C ASN A 20 -0.70 17.63 -23.67
N MET A 21 -0.72 16.83 -22.60
CA MET A 21 -1.79 16.90 -21.60
C MET A 21 -1.82 18.22 -20.85
N ILE A 22 -0.67 18.79 -20.48
CA ILE A 22 -0.62 20.08 -19.74
C ILE A 22 -0.95 21.31 -20.60
N LYS A 23 -1.06 21.17 -21.93
CA LYS A 23 -1.61 22.21 -22.81
C LYS A 23 -3.13 22.36 -22.62
N GLU A 24 -3.80 21.27 -22.29
CA GLU A 24 -5.27 21.20 -22.18
C GLU A 24 -5.74 21.16 -20.74
N LEU A 25 -4.90 20.65 -19.83
CA LEU A 25 -5.23 20.43 -18.43
C LEU A 25 -4.32 21.26 -17.50
N PRO A 26 -4.82 21.73 -16.36
CA PRO A 26 -3.95 22.32 -15.36
C PRO A 26 -2.82 21.35 -14.95
N ARG A 27 -1.56 21.80 -14.95
CA ARG A 27 -0.38 20.99 -14.63
C ARG A 27 -0.55 20.15 -13.36
N LYS A 28 -1.15 20.71 -12.31
CA LYS A 28 -1.44 20.02 -11.03
C LYS A 28 -2.41 18.83 -11.13
N LYS A 29 -3.10 18.67 -12.26
CA LYS A 29 -4.01 17.53 -12.52
C LYS A 29 -3.38 16.44 -13.37
N VAL A 30 -2.15 16.65 -13.83
CA VAL A 30 -1.42 15.70 -14.68
C VAL A 30 -0.23 15.18 -13.89
N LEU A 31 -0.18 13.88 -13.68
CA LEU A 31 0.90 13.20 -12.97
C LEU A 31 1.79 12.51 -13.98
N PRO A 32 3.01 13.02 -14.27
CA PRO A 32 3.97 12.28 -15.08
C PRO A 32 4.45 11.05 -14.31
N VAL A 33 4.86 10.03 -15.04
CA VAL A 33 5.27 8.75 -14.46
C VAL A 33 6.70 8.43 -14.84
N PHE A 34 7.52 8.17 -13.84
CA PHE A 34 8.85 7.60 -13.96
C PHE A 34 8.76 6.10 -13.67
N HIS A 35 9.23 5.28 -14.60
CA HIS A 35 9.21 3.83 -14.40
C HIS A 35 10.55 3.36 -13.85
N GLN A 36 10.50 2.30 -13.08
CA GLN A 36 11.69 1.57 -12.67
C GLN A 36 12.51 1.20 -13.92
N ASN A 37 13.81 1.34 -13.86
CA ASN A 37 14.77 1.16 -14.97
C ASN A 37 14.77 2.26 -16.05
N ASP A 38 13.93 3.28 -15.95
CA ASP A 38 14.11 4.46 -16.82
C ASP A 38 15.44 5.16 -16.45
N PRO A 39 16.19 5.71 -17.42
CA PRO A 39 17.37 6.50 -17.13
C PRO A 39 17.05 7.66 -16.19
N LEU A 40 17.88 7.87 -15.14
CA LEU A 40 17.68 8.93 -14.15
C LEU A 40 17.60 10.33 -14.78
N SER A 41 18.27 10.54 -15.91
CA SER A 41 18.19 11.79 -16.68
C SER A 41 16.77 12.18 -17.06
N TRP A 42 15.85 11.23 -17.20
CA TRP A 42 14.44 11.52 -17.44
C TRP A 42 13.73 12.03 -16.20
N LEU A 43 14.06 11.48 -15.02
CA LEU A 43 13.55 12.03 -13.77
C LEU A 43 14.08 13.47 -13.58
N GLU A 44 15.37 13.69 -13.74
CA GLU A 44 15.99 15.02 -13.67
C GLU A 44 15.30 16.00 -14.63
N LYS A 45 15.05 15.57 -15.87
CA LYS A 45 14.34 16.38 -16.88
C LYS A 45 12.93 16.80 -16.43
N TYR A 46 12.17 15.90 -15.80
CA TYR A 46 10.85 16.24 -15.22
C TYR A 46 10.98 17.26 -14.08
N LEU A 47 11.97 17.10 -13.21
CA LEU A 47 12.19 17.97 -12.08
C LEU A 47 12.65 19.37 -12.53
N ASP A 48 13.54 19.45 -13.51
CA ASP A 48 14.00 20.70 -14.14
C ASP A 48 12.87 21.46 -14.84
N ASP A 49 11.89 20.72 -15.38
CA ASP A 49 10.64 21.28 -15.93
C ASP A 49 9.66 21.77 -14.84
N GLY A 50 10.02 21.63 -13.55
CA GLY A 50 9.22 22.10 -12.43
C GLY A 50 8.09 21.15 -12.02
N VAL A 51 8.26 19.86 -12.24
CA VAL A 51 7.34 18.85 -11.73
C VAL A 51 7.52 18.71 -10.22
N GLU A 52 6.48 19.01 -9.46
CA GLU A 52 6.48 18.94 -7.98
C GLU A 52 5.87 17.62 -7.45
N TYR A 53 5.21 16.86 -8.31
CA TYR A 53 4.58 15.59 -7.97
C TYR A 53 4.71 14.61 -9.11
N ILE A 54 5.39 13.48 -8.87
CA ILE A 54 5.70 12.47 -9.88
C ILE A 54 5.28 11.07 -9.43
N GLY A 55 4.72 10.30 -10.36
CA GLY A 55 4.45 8.89 -10.16
C GLY A 55 5.72 8.07 -10.32
N ILE A 56 5.95 7.13 -9.42
CA ILE A 56 6.98 6.11 -9.53
C ILE A 56 6.28 4.77 -9.71
N SER A 57 6.50 4.15 -10.86
CA SER A 57 5.85 2.89 -11.20
C SER A 57 6.89 1.77 -11.29
N PRO A 58 6.66 0.62 -10.65
CA PRO A 58 7.50 -0.54 -10.87
C PRO A 58 7.41 -0.93 -12.34
N ALA A 59 8.54 -0.83 -13.03
CA ALA A 59 8.61 -1.20 -14.43
C ALA A 59 8.68 -2.69 -14.60
N ASN A 60 8.42 -3.09 -15.78
CA ASN A 60 8.00 -4.39 -16.10
C ASN A 60 8.88 -5.17 -17.02
N ASP A 61 10.16 -4.93 -17.05
CA ASP A 61 10.82 -5.54 -18.14
C ASP A 61 11.57 -6.80 -17.95
N GLU A 62 11.99 -7.04 -16.78
CA GLU A 62 12.30 -8.40 -16.43
C GLU A 62 11.02 -9.16 -16.03
N GLY A 63 9.90 -8.66 -16.51
CA GLY A 63 8.59 -9.24 -16.36
C GLY A 63 8.16 -9.32 -14.89
N ILE A 64 7.35 -10.35 -14.62
CA ILE A 64 6.79 -10.63 -13.30
C ILE A 64 7.85 -10.73 -12.17
N LYS A 65 9.12 -11.03 -12.49
CA LYS A 65 10.19 -11.19 -11.48
C LYS A 65 10.65 -9.85 -10.90
N GLY A 66 10.95 -8.87 -11.72
CA GLY A 66 11.36 -7.53 -11.25
C GLY A 66 10.23 -6.83 -10.51
N ARG A 67 9.00 -6.94 -11.01
CA ARG A 67 7.80 -6.42 -10.34
C ARG A 67 7.55 -7.10 -8.99
N LYS A 68 7.76 -8.41 -8.88
CA LYS A 68 7.65 -9.13 -7.62
C LYS A 68 8.72 -8.72 -6.62
N ALA A 69 9.96 -8.55 -7.07
CA ALA A 69 11.05 -8.08 -6.22
C ALA A 69 10.75 -6.68 -5.68
N TRP A 70 10.34 -5.76 -6.53
CA TRP A 70 9.89 -4.43 -6.13
C TRP A 70 8.71 -4.47 -5.14
N MET A 71 7.68 -5.26 -5.41
CA MET A 71 6.50 -5.38 -4.55
C MET A 71 6.77 -6.11 -3.25
N ASN A 72 7.75 -7.00 -3.23
CA ASN A 72 8.12 -7.76 -2.03
C ASN A 72 9.17 -7.05 -1.15
N GLY A 73 9.68 -5.89 -1.60
CA GLY A 73 10.70 -5.15 -0.85
C GLY A 73 12.02 -5.91 -0.75
N GLU A 74 12.39 -6.69 -1.78
CA GLU A 74 13.66 -7.42 -1.77
C GLU A 74 14.85 -6.45 -1.79
N PRO A 75 15.77 -6.52 -0.79
CA PRO A 75 16.77 -5.47 -0.56
C PRO A 75 17.74 -5.23 -1.71
N SER A 76 17.95 -6.22 -2.57
CA SER A 76 19.02 -6.16 -3.58
C SER A 76 18.70 -5.33 -4.81
N SER A 77 17.46 -5.29 -5.27
CA SER A 77 17.07 -4.49 -6.44
C SER A 77 16.51 -3.13 -6.04
N LEU A 78 15.73 -3.10 -4.97
CA LEU A 78 15.07 -1.90 -4.48
C LEU A 78 16.03 -0.89 -3.86
N SER A 79 16.96 -1.36 -3.01
CA SER A 79 17.85 -0.47 -2.28
C SER A 79 18.80 0.30 -3.19
N GLN A 80 19.25 -0.28 -4.29
CA GLN A 80 20.14 0.42 -5.24
C GLN A 80 19.38 1.50 -6.02
N GLU A 81 18.20 1.18 -6.52
CA GLU A 81 17.41 2.11 -7.33
C GLU A 81 16.83 3.24 -6.49
N MET A 82 16.22 2.93 -5.34
CA MET A 82 15.70 3.95 -4.43
C MET A 82 16.83 4.79 -3.85
N SER A 83 18.02 4.24 -3.66
CA SER A 83 19.20 5.02 -3.27
C SER A 83 19.62 6.02 -4.35
N ALA A 84 19.51 5.66 -5.62
CA ALA A 84 19.80 6.57 -6.74
C ALA A 84 18.74 7.68 -6.87
N LEU A 85 17.46 7.37 -6.62
CA LEU A 85 16.38 8.37 -6.64
C LEU A 85 16.40 9.32 -5.45
N ARG A 86 16.94 8.88 -4.31
CA ARG A 86 16.88 9.61 -3.04
C ARG A 86 17.43 11.04 -3.10
N PRO A 87 18.59 11.30 -3.70
CA PRO A 87 19.12 12.67 -3.79
C PRO A 87 18.27 13.64 -4.60
N LEU A 88 17.44 13.13 -5.51
CA LEU A 88 16.55 13.93 -6.35
C LEU A 88 15.22 14.25 -5.65
N ILE A 89 14.79 13.39 -4.74
CA ILE A 89 13.49 13.47 -4.07
C ILE A 89 13.60 14.09 -2.68
N PHE A 90 14.75 13.96 -2.01
CA PHE A 90 14.97 14.45 -0.64
C PHE A 90 16.17 15.40 -0.58
N ASP A 91 16.05 16.43 0.27
CA ASP A 91 17.17 17.30 0.57
C ASP A 91 18.21 16.64 1.51
N LYS A 92 19.31 17.35 1.77
CA LYS A 92 20.37 16.85 2.67
C LYS A 92 19.92 16.62 4.10
N ALA A 93 18.81 17.23 4.52
CA ALA A 93 18.20 17.03 5.83
C ALA A 93 17.17 15.88 5.83
N GLY A 94 17.01 15.18 4.72
CA GLY A 94 16.06 14.08 4.55
C GLY A 94 14.61 14.52 4.41
N ARG A 95 14.35 15.81 4.15
CA ARG A 95 12.99 16.31 3.90
C ARG A 95 12.65 16.12 2.42
N ARG A 96 11.46 15.64 2.15
CA ARG A 96 10.95 15.47 0.80
C ARG A 96 10.78 16.83 0.11
N VAL A 97 11.44 17.01 -1.02
CA VAL A 97 11.34 18.22 -1.87
C VAL A 97 10.45 18.02 -3.08
N VAL A 98 10.20 16.75 -3.46
CA VAL A 98 9.29 16.36 -4.53
C VAL A 98 8.28 15.35 -3.98
N LYS A 99 7.00 15.55 -4.27
CA LYS A 99 5.97 14.58 -3.93
C LYS A 99 6.08 13.36 -4.84
N THR A 100 5.95 12.17 -4.26
CA THR A 100 5.98 10.91 -5.02
C THR A 100 4.70 10.11 -4.82
N HIS A 101 4.18 9.55 -5.91
CA HIS A 101 3.10 8.57 -5.89
C HIS A 101 3.65 7.19 -6.26
N GLY A 102 3.43 6.20 -5.42
CA GLY A 102 3.83 4.82 -5.69
C GLY A 102 2.69 4.02 -6.32
N PHE A 103 2.79 3.74 -7.62
CA PHE A 103 1.79 2.93 -8.32
C PHE A 103 1.83 1.47 -7.91
N GLY A 104 0.72 0.94 -7.41
CA GLY A 104 0.60 -0.44 -6.98
C GLY A 104 1.50 -0.81 -5.80
N VAL A 105 1.98 0.18 -5.05
CA VAL A 105 2.82 -0.05 -3.87
C VAL A 105 1.96 -0.57 -2.73
N THR A 106 2.14 -1.85 -2.41
CA THR A 106 1.41 -2.57 -1.36
C THR A 106 2.32 -3.14 -0.29
N SER A 107 3.65 -3.11 -0.51
CA SER A 107 4.64 -3.57 0.45
C SER A 107 4.76 -2.56 1.60
N TYR A 108 4.57 -3.06 2.82
CA TYR A 108 4.73 -2.27 4.04
C TYR A 108 6.17 -1.79 4.22
N GLU A 109 7.13 -2.62 3.85
CA GLU A 109 8.55 -2.30 3.88
C GLU A 109 8.85 -1.10 2.97
N LEU A 110 8.28 -1.07 1.77
CA LEU A 110 8.39 0.05 0.85
C LEU A 110 7.71 1.31 1.38
N MET A 111 6.52 1.18 1.94
CA MET A 111 5.80 2.30 2.51
C MET A 111 6.54 2.91 3.71
N GLN A 112 7.22 2.10 4.52
CA GLN A 112 8.02 2.57 5.64
C GLN A 112 9.38 3.14 5.23
N PHE A 113 9.96 2.63 4.17
CA PHE A 113 11.30 3.05 3.71
C PHE A 113 11.31 4.37 2.95
N TRP A 114 10.21 4.66 2.23
CA TRP A 114 10.16 5.76 1.29
C TRP A 114 9.11 6.78 1.65
N TYR A 115 9.04 7.50 2.54
CA TYR A 115 8.08 8.59 2.84
C TYR A 115 7.24 9.07 1.64
N TRP A 116 6.36 8.20 1.13
CA TRP A 116 5.50 8.49 -0.02
C TRP A 116 4.53 9.62 0.29
N HIS A 117 4.29 10.50 -0.70
CA HIS A 117 3.14 11.41 -0.60
C HIS A 117 1.84 10.62 -0.76
N SER A 118 1.80 9.71 -1.72
CA SER A 118 0.68 8.79 -1.83
C SER A 118 1.10 7.46 -2.45
N VAL A 119 0.31 6.44 -2.21
CA VAL A 119 0.38 5.14 -2.87
C VAL A 119 -1.02 4.68 -3.25
N ASP A 120 -1.13 3.77 -4.20
CA ASP A 120 -2.40 3.11 -4.50
C ASP A 120 -2.30 1.61 -4.35
N SER A 121 -3.43 0.98 -4.11
CA SER A 121 -3.51 -0.48 -3.97
C SER A 121 -4.87 -1.01 -4.40
N SER A 122 -4.86 -2.03 -5.26
CA SER A 122 -6.01 -2.89 -5.54
C SER A 122 -5.97 -4.22 -4.80
N THR A 123 -4.92 -4.47 -4.02
CA THR A 123 -4.67 -5.75 -3.35
C THR A 123 -5.76 -6.09 -2.33
N TRP A 124 -6.35 -5.09 -1.69
CA TRP A 124 -7.47 -5.24 -0.77
C TRP A 124 -8.70 -5.85 -1.43
N GLN A 125 -9.01 -5.43 -2.67
CA GLN A 125 -10.11 -5.96 -3.47
C GLN A 125 -9.77 -7.35 -4.03
N GLN A 126 -8.53 -7.53 -4.53
CA GLN A 126 -8.07 -8.82 -5.01
C GLN A 126 -8.11 -9.88 -3.91
N ALA A 127 -7.68 -9.56 -2.69
CA ALA A 127 -7.77 -10.49 -1.56
C ALA A 127 -9.22 -10.92 -1.30
N ALA A 128 -10.17 -9.97 -1.26
CA ALA A 128 -11.58 -10.28 -1.08
C ALA A 128 -12.13 -11.18 -2.20
N THR A 129 -11.72 -10.96 -3.45
CA THR A 129 -12.09 -11.79 -4.62
C THR A 129 -11.60 -13.23 -4.46
N TRP A 130 -10.40 -13.41 -3.90
CA TRP A 130 -9.84 -14.74 -3.61
C TRP A 130 -10.38 -15.37 -2.32
N GLY A 131 -11.35 -14.73 -1.68
CA GLY A 131 -11.93 -15.22 -0.41
C GLY A 131 -11.03 -14.98 0.79
N GLU A 132 -10.12 -14.02 0.71
CA GLU A 132 -9.14 -13.69 1.75
C GLU A 132 -9.44 -12.36 2.41
N ILE A 133 -9.03 -12.22 3.66
CA ILE A 133 -9.03 -10.97 4.41
C ILE A 133 -7.63 -10.60 4.90
N PHE A 134 -7.42 -9.31 5.11
CA PHE A 134 -6.29 -8.79 5.86
C PHE A 134 -6.55 -8.95 7.35
N PHE A 135 -5.71 -9.75 7.98
CA PHE A 135 -5.77 -10.03 9.40
C PHE A 135 -4.55 -9.43 10.09
N PRO A 136 -4.73 -8.39 10.92
CA PRO A 136 -3.61 -7.73 11.58
C PRO A 136 -2.87 -8.68 12.51
N ARG A 137 -1.58 -8.49 12.64
CA ARG A 137 -0.79 -9.21 13.64
C ARG A 137 -1.16 -8.70 15.02
N LYS A 138 -1.13 -9.59 16.01
CA LYS A 138 -1.41 -9.23 17.40
C LYS A 138 -0.13 -9.36 18.21
N GLN A 139 0.28 -8.26 18.84
CA GLN A 139 1.44 -8.21 19.72
C GLN A 139 1.00 -7.77 21.12
N ARG A 140 1.36 -8.53 22.13
CA ARG A 140 0.98 -8.24 23.54
C ARG A 140 -0.53 -7.96 23.73
N GLY A 141 -1.38 -8.66 23.00
CA GLY A 141 -2.83 -8.50 23.06
C GLY A 141 -3.42 -7.35 22.22
N VAL A 142 -2.59 -6.55 21.53
CA VAL A 142 -3.03 -5.41 20.71
C VAL A 142 -2.76 -5.72 19.24
N PHE A 143 -3.69 -5.31 18.35
CA PHE A 143 -3.48 -5.40 16.91
C PHE A 143 -2.45 -4.36 16.44
N ASP A 144 -1.49 -4.81 15.64
CA ASP A 144 -0.43 -3.99 15.06
C ASP A 144 -0.70 -3.77 13.58
N TYR A 145 -0.94 -2.53 13.20
CA TYR A 145 -1.23 -2.11 11.83
C TYR A 145 -0.01 -1.48 11.14
N SER A 146 1.11 -1.37 11.84
CA SER A 146 2.36 -0.83 11.29
C SER A 146 3.16 -1.89 10.52
N VAL A 147 2.75 -3.14 10.59
CA VAL A 147 3.40 -4.26 9.92
C VAL A 147 2.47 -4.95 8.93
N SER A 148 3.07 -5.63 7.97
CA SER A 148 2.32 -6.39 6.95
C SER A 148 1.33 -7.36 7.60
N PRO A 149 0.04 -7.34 7.21
CA PRO A 149 -0.97 -8.26 7.76
C PRO A 149 -0.74 -9.69 7.29
N TYR A 150 -1.36 -10.63 7.99
CA TYR A 150 -1.59 -11.94 7.41
C TYR A 150 -2.70 -11.86 6.36
N ARG A 151 -2.54 -12.56 5.26
CA ARG A 151 -3.63 -12.87 4.33
C ARG A 151 -4.20 -14.23 4.70
N ILE A 152 -5.43 -14.25 5.19
CA ILE A 152 -6.11 -15.45 5.65
C ILE A 152 -7.34 -15.71 4.79
N ALA A 153 -7.41 -16.88 4.17
CA ALA A 153 -8.61 -17.31 3.50
C ALA A 153 -9.71 -17.57 4.55
N VAL A 154 -10.88 -17.03 4.31
CA VAL A 154 -12.05 -17.20 5.20
C VAL A 154 -13.26 -17.74 4.43
N SER A 155 -13.27 -17.60 3.10
CA SER A 155 -14.38 -18.05 2.27
C SER A 155 -14.54 -19.58 2.31
N ASP A 156 -15.75 -20.04 2.51
CA ASP A 156 -16.14 -21.44 2.45
C ASP A 156 -15.86 -22.10 1.07
N LYS A 157 -15.79 -21.28 0.02
CA LYS A 157 -15.44 -21.67 -1.36
C LYS A 157 -13.93 -21.61 -1.64
N SER A 158 -13.12 -21.25 -0.64
CA SER A 158 -11.67 -21.14 -0.84
C SER A 158 -11.03 -22.51 -1.10
N PRO A 159 -10.12 -22.65 -2.08
CA PRO A 159 -9.35 -23.88 -2.27
C PRO A 159 -8.39 -24.17 -1.09
N HIS A 160 -8.32 -23.28 -0.12
CA HIS A 160 -7.46 -23.39 1.06
C HIS A 160 -8.19 -23.88 2.32
N VAL A 161 -9.50 -24.19 2.26
CA VAL A 161 -10.32 -24.61 3.41
C VAL A 161 -9.65 -25.73 4.23
N ALA A 162 -9.02 -26.71 3.58
CA ALA A 162 -8.34 -27.81 4.24
C ALA A 162 -6.83 -27.55 4.53
N LYS A 163 -6.26 -26.42 4.11
CA LYS A 163 -4.84 -26.16 4.27
C LYS A 163 -4.54 -25.56 5.64
N PHE A 164 -3.75 -26.27 6.43
CA PHE A 164 -3.34 -25.86 7.77
C PHE A 164 -2.69 -24.45 7.76
N LYS A 165 -3.11 -23.63 8.67
CA LYS A 165 -2.69 -22.21 8.84
C LYS A 165 -2.96 -21.28 7.64
N LYS A 166 -3.66 -21.73 6.61
CA LYS A 166 -4.01 -20.88 5.44
C LYS A 166 -5.47 -20.47 5.40
N HIS A 167 -6.32 -21.15 6.19
CA HIS A 167 -7.75 -20.86 6.27
C HIS A 167 -8.17 -20.61 7.71
N GLY A 168 -9.15 -19.73 7.92
CA GLY A 168 -9.67 -19.37 9.24
C GLY A 168 -10.12 -20.59 10.07
N THR A 169 -10.70 -21.60 9.44
CA THR A 169 -11.14 -22.85 10.10
C THR A 169 -9.98 -23.70 10.63
N THR A 170 -8.77 -23.55 10.10
CA THR A 170 -7.59 -24.35 10.45
C THR A 170 -6.64 -23.65 11.43
N LEU A 171 -6.98 -22.45 11.88
CA LEU A 171 -6.22 -21.70 12.86
C LEU A 171 -6.32 -22.36 14.26
N THR A 172 -5.31 -22.08 15.11
CA THR A 172 -5.37 -22.46 16.52
C THR A 172 -6.54 -21.77 17.24
N PRO A 173 -7.04 -22.29 18.36
CA PRO A 173 -8.14 -21.65 19.12
C PRO A 173 -7.85 -20.18 19.44
N ILE A 174 -6.63 -19.85 19.85
CA ILE A 174 -6.21 -18.46 20.17
C ILE A 174 -6.25 -17.57 18.92
N ALA A 175 -5.76 -18.06 17.79
CA ALA A 175 -5.78 -17.31 16.54
C ALA A 175 -7.21 -17.15 15.99
N LYS A 176 -8.08 -18.14 16.17
CA LYS A 176 -9.52 -18.04 15.85
C LYS A 176 -10.21 -16.98 16.68
N ALA A 177 -9.98 -16.97 17.99
CA ALA A 177 -10.54 -15.95 18.86
C ALA A 177 -10.10 -14.54 18.44
N SER A 178 -8.80 -14.37 18.12
CA SER A 178 -8.28 -13.09 17.60
C SER A 178 -8.86 -12.71 16.24
N LEU A 179 -9.11 -13.69 15.36
CA LEU A 179 -9.77 -13.46 14.07
C LEU A 179 -11.21 -13.00 14.26
N THR A 180 -11.97 -13.67 15.14
CA THR A 180 -13.34 -13.27 15.48
C THR A 180 -13.38 -11.86 16.09
N GLU A 181 -12.45 -11.54 16.99
CA GLU A 181 -12.31 -10.19 17.55
C GLU A 181 -12.08 -9.15 16.44
N TRP A 182 -11.17 -9.42 15.49
CA TRP A 182 -10.91 -8.53 14.37
C TRP A 182 -12.14 -8.33 13.48
N LEU A 183 -12.84 -9.41 13.12
CA LEU A 183 -14.07 -9.32 12.33
C LEU A 183 -15.15 -8.52 13.07
N THR A 184 -15.31 -8.75 14.37
CA THR A 184 -16.25 -7.98 15.21
C THR A 184 -15.91 -6.49 15.22
N LEU A 185 -14.63 -6.12 15.32
CA LEU A 185 -14.18 -4.73 15.22
C LEU A 185 -14.50 -4.11 13.86
N CYS A 186 -14.49 -4.91 12.78
CA CYS A 186 -14.91 -4.47 11.46
C CYS A 186 -16.45 -4.45 11.28
N GLY A 187 -17.22 -4.89 12.29
CA GLY A 187 -18.66 -5.04 12.19
C GLY A 187 -19.07 -6.09 11.15
N VAL A 188 -18.37 -7.23 11.15
CA VAL A 188 -18.58 -8.39 10.28
C VAL A 188 -18.56 -9.65 11.14
N THR A 189 -19.46 -10.57 10.87
CA THR A 189 -19.49 -11.90 11.51
C THR A 189 -18.57 -12.89 10.77
N ASN A 190 -18.22 -13.99 11.41
CA ASN A 190 -17.47 -15.08 10.77
C ASN A 190 -18.23 -15.66 9.56
N GLU A 191 -19.56 -15.76 9.64
CA GLU A 191 -20.42 -16.26 8.57
C GLU A 191 -20.46 -15.30 7.38
N GLU A 192 -20.65 -14.00 7.61
CA GLU A 192 -20.57 -13.00 6.56
C GLU A 192 -19.21 -12.99 5.88
N ALA A 193 -18.11 -13.06 6.63
CA ALA A 193 -16.77 -13.14 6.04
C ALA A 193 -16.59 -14.40 5.16
N ALA A 194 -17.21 -15.53 5.55
CA ALA A 194 -17.14 -16.77 4.79
C ALA A 194 -17.97 -16.74 3.50
N THR A 195 -19.13 -16.13 3.51
CA THR A 195 -20.12 -16.23 2.42
C THR A 195 -20.20 -14.97 1.55
N ASP A 196 -19.97 -13.78 2.12
CA ASP A 196 -20.18 -12.51 1.46
C ASP A 196 -18.86 -11.84 1.01
N TYR A 197 -18.83 -11.46 -0.26
CA TYR A 197 -17.71 -10.73 -0.85
C TYR A 197 -17.58 -9.30 -0.29
N ASP A 198 -18.70 -8.60 -0.11
CA ASP A 198 -18.70 -7.21 0.36
C ASP A 198 -18.28 -7.11 1.83
N ALA A 199 -18.60 -8.12 2.64
CA ALA A 199 -18.09 -8.24 4.00
C ALA A 199 -16.55 -8.35 4.02
N ARG A 200 -15.95 -9.15 3.13
CA ARG A 200 -14.49 -9.25 3.00
C ARG A 200 -13.87 -7.95 2.50
N LEU A 201 -14.52 -7.27 1.55
CA LEU A 201 -14.07 -5.95 1.10
C LEU A 201 -14.03 -4.96 2.27
N LYS A 202 -15.10 -4.92 3.07
CA LYS A 202 -15.19 -4.07 4.26
C LYS A 202 -14.03 -4.31 5.22
N VAL A 203 -13.74 -5.56 5.54
CA VAL A 203 -12.62 -5.93 6.43
C VAL A 203 -11.29 -5.45 5.87
N ASN A 204 -11.04 -5.68 4.58
CA ASN A 204 -9.78 -5.30 3.93
C ASN A 204 -9.62 -3.78 3.82
N ALA A 205 -10.69 -3.07 3.45
CA ALA A 205 -10.68 -1.60 3.41
C ALA A 205 -10.44 -1.01 4.81
N THR A 206 -11.12 -1.52 5.84
CA THR A 206 -10.92 -1.10 7.23
C THR A 206 -9.48 -1.24 7.66
N PHE A 207 -8.84 -2.38 7.34
CA PHE A 207 -7.42 -2.58 7.64
C PHE A 207 -6.55 -1.52 6.97
N VAL A 208 -6.72 -1.27 5.66
CA VAL A 208 -5.90 -0.29 4.92
C VAL A 208 -6.10 1.14 5.43
N LEU A 209 -7.34 1.51 5.77
CA LEU A 209 -7.64 2.83 6.35
C LEU A 209 -6.95 3.04 7.70
N ILE A 210 -6.93 2.01 8.57
CA ILE A 210 -6.21 2.10 9.84
C ILE A 210 -4.69 2.16 9.58
N ALA A 211 -4.18 1.34 8.66
CA ALA A 211 -2.76 1.33 8.30
C ALA A 211 -2.29 2.70 7.76
N ASN A 212 -3.14 3.42 7.01
CA ASN A 212 -2.83 4.77 6.54
C ASN A 212 -2.56 5.77 7.68
N GLU A 213 -3.16 5.57 8.86
CA GLU A 213 -2.96 6.46 10.02
C GLU A 213 -1.63 6.18 10.75
N VAL A 214 -1.03 5.01 10.54
CA VAL A 214 0.19 4.59 11.26
C VAL A 214 1.43 4.46 10.39
N LEU A 215 1.26 4.37 9.08
CA LEU A 215 2.36 4.30 8.13
C LEU A 215 2.85 5.71 7.75
N PRO A 216 4.14 5.89 7.45
CA PRO A 216 4.71 7.18 7.04
C PRO A 216 4.38 7.50 5.57
N VAL A 217 3.09 7.44 5.22
CA VAL A 217 2.55 7.77 3.92
C VAL A 217 1.45 8.80 4.13
N ASP A 218 1.47 9.90 3.39
CA ASP A 218 0.46 10.94 3.59
C ASP A 218 -0.93 10.44 3.19
N GLN A 219 -1.03 9.64 2.10
CA GLN A 219 -2.30 9.12 1.60
C GLN A 219 -2.16 7.73 0.95
N ILE A 220 -3.05 6.81 1.32
CA ILE A 220 -3.21 5.52 0.63
C ILE A 220 -4.56 5.52 -0.11
N TYR A 221 -4.50 5.41 -1.44
CA TYR A 221 -5.70 5.29 -2.26
C TYR A 221 -6.12 3.83 -2.39
N LEU A 222 -7.38 3.55 -2.11
CA LEU A 222 -8.00 2.26 -2.37
C LEU A 222 -8.43 2.19 -3.84
N ALA A 223 -7.52 1.74 -4.71
CA ALA A 223 -7.85 1.52 -6.11
C ALA A 223 -8.79 0.31 -6.26
N GLY A 224 -9.86 0.45 -7.04
CA GLY A 224 -10.81 -0.64 -7.29
C GLY A 224 -11.97 -0.24 -8.18
N PHE A 225 -12.66 -1.22 -8.74
CA PHE A 225 -13.75 -1.04 -9.70
C PHE A 225 -15.14 -0.82 -9.06
N ARG A 226 -15.29 -0.99 -7.76
CA ARG A 226 -16.54 -0.77 -7.02
C ARG A 226 -16.30 0.11 -5.80
N LEU A 227 -16.48 1.39 -5.97
CA LEU A 227 -16.57 2.38 -4.89
C LEU A 227 -18.04 2.58 -4.46
N SER A 228 -18.85 1.53 -4.40
CA SER A 228 -20.21 1.64 -3.85
C SER A 228 -20.25 1.51 -2.33
N TYR A 229 -19.08 1.42 -1.67
CA TYR A 229 -19.02 1.42 -0.22
C TYR A 229 -18.90 2.86 0.29
N PRO A 230 -19.87 3.37 1.06
CA PRO A 230 -19.73 4.69 1.65
C PRO A 230 -18.59 4.65 2.66
N LEU A 231 -17.46 5.30 2.30
CA LEU A 231 -16.34 5.58 3.22
C LEU A 231 -16.82 6.44 4.43
N GLU A 232 -18.01 6.97 4.35
CA GLU A 232 -18.72 7.79 5.36
C GLU A 232 -19.48 6.96 6.40
N HIS A 233 -19.27 5.63 6.48
CA HIS A 233 -19.98 4.84 7.51
C HIS A 233 -19.52 5.25 8.91
N PRO A 234 -20.46 5.63 9.81
CA PRO A 234 -20.13 6.11 11.17
C PRO A 234 -19.26 5.17 12.00
N LEU A 235 -19.32 3.85 11.70
CA LEU A 235 -18.46 2.84 12.32
C LEU A 235 -17.00 2.97 11.90
N THR A 236 -16.70 3.35 10.65
CA THR A 236 -15.33 3.56 10.17
C THR A 236 -14.68 4.72 10.91
N TYR A 237 -15.40 5.83 11.09
CA TYR A 237 -14.95 6.98 11.89
C TYR A 237 -14.76 6.63 13.36
N ARG A 238 -15.65 5.84 13.97
CA ARG A 238 -15.51 5.40 15.36
C ARG A 238 -14.32 4.45 15.55
N LEU A 239 -14.09 3.54 14.62
CA LEU A 239 -12.93 2.65 14.63
C LEU A 239 -11.63 3.44 14.47
N LEU A 240 -11.56 4.36 13.52
CA LEU A 240 -10.41 5.23 13.32
C LEU A 240 -10.13 6.07 14.57
N SER A 241 -11.14 6.67 15.17
CA SER A 241 -11.00 7.46 16.41
C SER A 241 -10.54 6.61 17.59
N TYR A 242 -11.09 5.41 17.75
CA TYR A 242 -10.71 4.48 18.82
C TYR A 242 -9.28 3.97 18.65
N HIS A 243 -8.87 3.62 17.42
CA HIS A 243 -7.52 3.17 17.11
C HIS A 243 -6.50 4.30 17.18
N LYS A 244 -6.83 5.48 16.74
CA LYS A 244 -5.98 6.68 16.88
C LYS A 244 -5.65 6.96 18.35
N LEU A 245 -6.63 6.88 19.24
CA LEU A 245 -6.44 7.00 20.69
C LEU A 245 -5.53 5.89 21.26
N LYS A 246 -5.74 4.62 20.89
CA LYS A 246 -4.91 3.51 21.37
C LYS A 246 -3.49 3.53 20.82
N VAL A 247 -3.31 3.82 19.54
CA VAL A 247 -1.97 3.91 18.92
C VAL A 247 -1.19 5.06 19.55
N THR A 248 -1.82 6.20 19.79
CA THR A 248 -1.18 7.34 20.48
C THR A 248 -0.78 6.97 21.92
N GLN A 249 -1.64 6.27 22.65
CA GLN A 249 -1.36 5.80 24.00
C GLN A 249 -0.19 4.80 24.04
N THR A 250 -0.19 3.80 23.15
CA THR A 250 0.91 2.80 23.04
C THR A 250 2.22 3.45 22.60
N TYR A 251 2.16 4.49 21.76
CA TYR A 251 3.34 5.23 21.32
C TYR A 251 3.93 6.08 22.48
N LEU A 252 3.07 6.72 23.27
CA LEU A 252 3.49 7.48 24.45
C LEU A 252 4.09 6.57 25.53
N GLU A 253 3.48 5.42 25.79
CA GLU A 253 4.01 4.40 26.70
C GLU A 253 5.40 3.90 26.26
N LYS A 254 5.61 3.67 24.95
CA LYS A 254 6.93 3.29 24.40
C LYS A 254 7.98 4.40 24.53
N LEU A 255 7.57 5.67 24.46
CA LEU A 255 8.49 6.81 24.65
C LEU A 255 8.86 7.00 26.13
N GLU A 256 7.96 6.68 27.04
CA GLU A 256 8.23 6.70 28.48
C GLU A 256 9.19 5.57 28.89
N ASP A 257 9.01 4.34 28.35
CA ASP A 257 9.90 3.20 28.57
C ASP A 257 11.33 3.40 28.02
N GLN A 258 11.52 4.29 27.03
CA GLN A 258 12.83 4.63 26.49
C GLN A 258 13.54 5.76 27.24
N ARG A 259 12.89 6.38 28.22
CA ARG A 259 13.44 7.47 29.05
C ARG A 259 13.94 7.03 30.43
N VAL A 260 13.84 5.72 30.71
CA VAL A 260 14.44 5.05 31.89
C VAL A 260 15.67 4.27 31.41
#